data_db3b9d7de5c4888eb03a314332852229
#
_entry.id   db3b9d7de5c4888eb03a314332852229
#
_cell.length_a   1.000
_cell.length_b   1.000
_cell.length_c   1.000
_cell.angle_alpha   90.00
_cell.angle_beta   90.00
_cell.angle_gamma   90.00
#
_symmetry.space_group_name_H-M   'P 1'
#
loop_
_entity.id
_entity.type
_entity.pdbx_description
1 polymer ?
#
loop_
_entity_poly.entity_id
_entity_poly.type
_entity_poly.pdbx_seq_one_letter_code
_entity_poly.pdbx_strand_id
1 'polypeptide(L)'
;MKNIILVSGGFDPLHSGHIAYINAARKLGDVLVVGLNSDAWLTRKKGKYFLPYLERECIIENISAVDFVVQFNDDDGTASDLITCAREMFPDDHLIMANGGDRTSDNIPEMGYEDDNLEFMFGVGGEDKKNSSSWILQEWKDPKIERQWGYYRVLYETPNVKVKELVVQPGKSLSMQRHKYRNEHWHVSEGTASVIIKLPVNPNEDDKLEKNQLFLNHTMNIPPGRWHQLFNETNTPCKIVEIQYGVKCIEEDIERK
;
A
#
# COMPACT_ATOMS: atom_id res chain seq x y z
N MET A 1 31.40 -7.89 29.64
CA MET A 1 30.93 -6.92 28.64
C MET A 1 30.07 -7.69 27.65
N LYS A 2 28.82 -7.34 27.54
CA LYS A 2 27.86 -7.95 26.60
C LYS A 2 27.76 -7.11 25.32
N ASN A 3 27.31 -7.72 24.24
CA ASN A 3 26.93 -7.04 23.04
C ASN A 3 25.43 -6.75 23.09
N ILE A 4 25.06 -5.49 23.19
CA ILE A 4 23.68 -5.01 23.24
C ILE A 4 23.29 -4.53 21.84
N ILE A 5 22.35 -5.20 21.22
CA ILE A 5 21.90 -4.89 19.87
C ILE A 5 20.71 -3.95 19.93
N LEU A 6 20.82 -2.84 19.22
CA LEU A 6 19.76 -1.84 19.10
C LEU A 6 19.14 -1.91 17.69
N VAL A 7 17.85 -1.97 17.61
CA VAL A 7 17.08 -1.81 16.38
C VAL A 7 16.01 -0.75 16.58
N SER A 8 15.71 0.06 15.57
CA SER A 8 14.64 1.06 15.66
C SER A 8 13.65 0.92 14.51
N GLY A 9 12.40 1.28 14.77
CA GLY A 9 11.39 1.29 13.73
C GLY A 9 9.98 1.57 14.22
N GLY A 10 9.10 1.91 13.27
CA GLY A 10 7.68 2.09 13.55
C GLY A 10 6.91 0.78 13.67
N PHE A 11 7.35 -0.29 12.98
CA PHE A 11 6.73 -1.62 12.96
C PHE A 11 5.20 -1.57 12.76
N ASP A 12 4.75 -0.74 11.81
CA ASP A 12 3.35 -0.38 11.65
C ASP A 12 2.84 -0.53 10.21
N PRO A 13 2.06 -1.59 9.90
CA PRO A 13 1.93 -2.81 10.71
C PRO A 13 3.20 -3.66 10.68
N LEU A 14 3.35 -4.53 11.69
CA LEU A 14 4.38 -5.55 11.71
C LEU A 14 4.17 -6.54 10.56
N HIS A 15 5.25 -7.00 9.92
CA HIS A 15 5.21 -7.97 8.82
C HIS A 15 6.45 -8.88 8.83
N SER A 16 6.44 -9.91 7.96
CA SER A 16 7.52 -10.92 7.88
C SER A 16 8.92 -10.34 7.69
N GLY A 17 9.06 -9.23 6.97
CA GLY A 17 10.34 -8.53 6.81
C GLY A 17 10.86 -7.96 8.13
N HIS A 18 9.99 -7.40 8.96
CA HIS A 18 10.37 -6.95 10.30
C HIS A 18 10.77 -8.13 11.20
N ILE A 19 10.06 -9.26 11.15
CA ILE A 19 10.43 -10.46 11.91
C ILE A 19 11.78 -11.00 11.47
N ALA A 20 12.05 -11.03 10.16
CA ALA A 20 13.35 -11.45 9.63
C ALA A 20 14.50 -10.55 10.13
N TYR A 21 14.28 -9.23 10.12
CA TYR A 21 15.21 -8.23 10.62
C TYR A 21 15.49 -8.39 12.12
N ILE A 22 14.44 -8.47 12.95
CA ILE A 22 14.54 -8.68 14.40
C ILE A 22 15.32 -9.99 14.70
N ASN A 23 14.97 -11.08 14.02
CA ASN A 23 15.66 -12.37 14.20
C ASN A 23 17.12 -12.34 13.73
N ALA A 24 17.45 -11.57 12.71
CA ALA A 24 18.84 -11.41 12.27
C ALA A 24 19.62 -10.56 13.27
N ALA A 25 19.06 -9.45 13.75
CA ALA A 25 19.65 -8.60 14.75
C ALA A 25 19.95 -9.37 16.06
N ARG A 26 19.03 -10.19 16.53
CA ARG A 26 19.19 -11.01 17.74
C ARG A 26 20.43 -11.92 17.72
N LYS A 27 20.87 -12.34 16.53
CA LYS A 27 22.04 -13.22 16.36
C LYS A 27 23.38 -12.48 16.48
N LEU A 28 23.36 -11.17 16.52
CA LEU A 28 24.57 -10.34 16.57
C LEU A 28 25.11 -10.14 18.00
N GLY A 29 24.29 -10.40 19.03
CA GLY A 29 24.70 -10.16 20.40
C GLY A 29 23.88 -10.88 21.47
N ASP A 30 24.09 -10.47 22.71
CA ASP A 30 23.58 -11.12 23.90
C ASP A 30 22.17 -10.62 24.28
N VAL A 31 21.87 -9.35 23.98
CA VAL A 31 20.62 -8.68 24.31
C VAL A 31 20.11 -7.91 23.09
N LEU A 32 18.84 -8.01 22.80
CA LEU A 32 18.17 -7.23 21.74
C LEU A 32 17.21 -6.21 22.36
N VAL A 33 17.48 -4.95 22.11
CA VAL A 33 16.65 -3.80 22.47
C VAL A 33 15.98 -3.26 21.22
N VAL A 34 14.66 -3.17 21.24
CA VAL A 34 13.87 -2.58 20.15
C VAL A 34 13.38 -1.21 20.55
N GLY A 35 13.89 -0.17 19.90
CA GLY A 35 13.36 1.18 19.97
C GLY A 35 12.13 1.34 19.08
N LEU A 36 10.99 1.64 19.71
CA LEU A 36 9.72 1.76 19.03
C LEU A 36 9.37 3.24 18.79
N ASN A 37 9.27 3.65 17.53
CA ASN A 37 8.91 5.02 17.18
C ASN A 37 7.49 5.39 17.66
N SER A 38 7.32 6.66 18.02
CA SER A 38 6.06 7.22 18.50
C SER A 38 4.96 7.26 17.42
N ASP A 39 3.71 7.40 17.86
CA ASP A 39 2.56 7.67 16.97
C ASP A 39 2.71 9.03 16.26
N ALA A 40 3.33 10.01 16.92
CA ALA A 40 3.62 11.31 16.35
C ALA A 40 4.61 11.20 15.18
N TRP A 41 5.69 10.42 15.33
CA TRP A 41 6.65 10.16 14.27
C TRP A 41 6.00 9.45 13.06
N LEU A 42 5.20 8.41 13.31
CA LEU A 42 4.45 7.73 12.24
C LEU A 42 3.50 8.67 11.51
N THR A 43 2.83 9.56 12.25
CA THR A 43 1.93 10.56 11.66
C THR A 43 2.70 11.55 10.79
N ARG A 44 3.86 12.05 11.24
CA ARG A 44 4.75 12.90 10.42
C ARG A 44 5.22 12.18 9.15
N LYS A 45 5.59 10.91 9.27
CA LYS A 45 6.17 10.12 8.15
C LYS A 45 5.14 9.57 7.15
N LYS A 46 3.95 9.15 7.61
CA LYS A 46 2.96 8.40 6.80
C LYS A 46 1.57 9.03 6.77
N GLY A 47 1.36 10.19 7.43
CA GLY A 47 0.07 10.85 7.56
C GLY A 47 -0.78 10.34 8.73
N LYS A 48 -0.67 9.07 9.08
CA LYS A 48 -1.29 8.46 10.27
C LYS A 48 -0.61 7.12 10.60
N TYR A 49 -0.77 6.65 11.84
CA TYR A 49 -0.42 5.29 12.23
C TYR A 49 -1.61 4.33 11.95
N PHE A 50 -1.30 3.05 11.76
CA PHE A 50 -2.30 1.98 11.62
C PHE A 50 -2.64 1.37 13.00
N LEU A 51 -1.62 1.00 13.79
CA LEU A 51 -1.75 0.54 15.16
C LEU A 51 -1.23 1.60 16.13
N PRO A 52 -1.98 1.92 17.21
CA PRO A 52 -1.48 2.79 18.28
C PRO A 52 -0.21 2.26 18.91
N TYR A 53 0.58 3.14 19.53
CA TYR A 53 1.86 2.78 20.17
C TYR A 53 1.75 1.56 21.10
N LEU A 54 0.79 1.55 22.02
CA LEU A 54 0.61 0.47 23.00
C LEU A 54 0.31 -0.89 22.36
N GLU A 55 -0.42 -0.93 21.24
CA GLU A 55 -0.67 -2.17 20.50
C GLU A 55 0.61 -2.69 19.84
N ARG A 56 1.40 -1.78 19.24
CA ARG A 56 2.69 -2.14 18.61
C ARG A 56 3.70 -2.61 19.65
N GLU A 57 3.80 -1.94 20.79
CA GLU A 57 4.62 -2.29 21.93
C GLU A 57 4.28 -3.70 22.42
N CYS A 58 3.01 -3.96 22.72
CA CYS A 58 2.53 -5.28 23.16
C CYS A 58 2.89 -6.39 22.16
N ILE A 59 2.76 -6.14 20.84
CA ILE A 59 3.11 -7.12 19.83
C ILE A 59 4.62 -7.38 19.81
N ILE A 60 5.46 -6.34 19.86
CA ILE A 60 6.92 -6.46 19.81
C ILE A 60 7.48 -7.14 21.06
N GLU A 61 6.98 -6.81 22.24
CA GLU A 61 7.36 -7.45 23.52
C GLU A 61 7.12 -8.96 23.55
N ASN A 62 6.13 -9.43 22.78
CA ASN A 62 5.80 -10.86 22.69
C ASN A 62 6.56 -11.60 21.57
N ILE A 63 7.53 -10.96 20.92
CA ILE A 63 8.45 -11.63 19.99
C ILE A 63 9.59 -12.24 20.80
N SER A 64 9.73 -13.56 20.76
CA SER A 64 10.72 -14.32 21.55
C SER A 64 12.18 -13.89 21.36
N ALA A 65 12.48 -13.19 20.27
CA ALA A 65 13.83 -12.66 19.97
C ALA A 65 14.12 -11.33 20.67
N VAL A 66 13.10 -10.63 21.22
CA VAL A 66 13.20 -9.31 21.83
C VAL A 66 13.35 -9.45 23.34
N ASP A 67 14.36 -8.80 23.91
CA ASP A 67 14.58 -8.77 25.36
C ASP A 67 13.96 -7.51 25.99
N PHE A 68 14.02 -6.36 25.28
CA PHE A 68 13.46 -5.08 25.76
C PHE A 68 12.83 -4.30 24.62
N VAL A 69 11.73 -3.62 24.92
CA VAL A 69 11.13 -2.57 24.08
C VAL A 69 11.33 -1.24 24.79
N VAL A 70 11.83 -0.23 24.07
CA VAL A 70 12.14 1.08 24.63
C VAL A 70 11.41 2.15 23.86
N GLN A 71 10.64 2.97 24.58
CA GLN A 71 10.15 4.24 24.08
C GLN A 71 11.27 5.27 24.18
N PHE A 72 11.49 6.04 23.13
CA PHE A 72 12.50 7.07 23.06
C PHE A 72 11.95 8.35 22.42
N ASN A 73 12.61 9.48 22.60
CA ASN A 73 12.24 10.72 21.97
C ASN A 73 12.68 10.72 20.51
N ASP A 74 11.71 10.77 19.58
CA ASP A 74 11.93 10.82 18.12
C ASP A 74 11.41 12.12 17.49
N ASP A 75 11.32 13.21 18.27
CA ASP A 75 10.81 14.50 17.79
C ASP A 75 11.72 15.12 16.73
N ASP A 76 13.02 14.90 16.82
CA ASP A 76 14.04 15.31 15.85
C ASP A 76 14.07 14.43 14.58
N GLY A 77 13.32 13.34 14.57
CA GLY A 77 13.25 12.37 13.46
C GLY A 77 14.34 11.30 13.47
N THR A 78 15.23 11.29 14.49
CA THR A 78 16.33 10.32 14.63
C THR A 78 16.05 9.26 15.69
N ALA A 79 16.89 8.24 15.75
CA ALA A 79 16.93 7.26 16.84
C ALA A 79 18.10 7.49 17.82
N SER A 80 18.66 8.70 17.85
CA SER A 80 19.80 9.02 18.73
C SER A 80 19.45 8.90 20.21
N ASP A 81 18.23 9.27 20.60
CA ASP A 81 17.78 9.13 21.98
C ASP A 81 17.63 7.65 22.40
N LEU A 82 17.35 6.73 21.48
CA LEU A 82 17.39 5.28 21.76
C LEU A 82 18.80 4.85 22.20
N ILE A 83 19.86 5.38 21.58
CA ILE A 83 21.24 5.07 21.96
C ILE A 83 21.51 5.58 23.37
N THR A 84 21.04 6.80 23.69
CA THR A 84 21.12 7.37 25.06
C THR A 84 20.42 6.50 26.08
N CYS A 85 19.16 6.13 25.84
CA CYS A 85 18.39 5.23 26.71
C CYS A 85 19.10 3.87 26.92
N ALA A 86 19.63 3.29 25.83
CA ALA A 86 20.34 2.03 25.90
C ALA A 86 21.65 2.15 26.71
N ARG A 87 22.38 3.27 26.56
CA ARG A 87 23.60 3.52 27.35
C ARG A 87 23.29 3.67 28.83
N GLU A 88 22.16 4.30 29.21
CA GLU A 88 21.72 4.36 30.60
C GLU A 88 21.36 2.97 31.16
N MET A 89 20.76 2.10 30.35
CA MET A 89 20.42 0.72 30.76
C MET A 89 21.67 -0.19 30.86
N PHE A 90 22.67 0.05 30.01
CA PHE A 90 23.85 -0.81 29.84
C PHE A 90 25.13 0.04 29.78
N PRO A 91 25.53 0.67 30.91
CA PRO A 91 26.60 1.68 30.91
C PRO A 91 27.99 1.15 30.53
N ASP A 92 28.29 -0.12 30.82
CA ASP A 92 29.59 -0.73 30.59
C ASP A 92 29.63 -1.71 29.41
N ASP A 93 28.52 -1.90 28.73
CA ASP A 93 28.39 -2.89 27.66
C ASP A 93 28.60 -2.26 26.27
N HIS A 94 28.96 -3.09 25.29
CA HIS A 94 29.14 -2.66 23.90
C HIS A 94 27.79 -2.54 23.20
N LEU A 95 27.49 -1.36 22.65
CA LEU A 95 26.25 -1.11 21.88
C LEU A 95 26.49 -1.32 20.38
N ILE A 96 25.57 -1.99 19.72
CA ILE A 96 25.58 -2.20 18.27
C ILE A 96 24.25 -1.75 17.70
N MET A 97 24.25 -0.61 16.97
CA MET A 97 23.08 -0.13 16.25
C MET A 97 22.98 -0.88 14.93
N ALA A 98 22.06 -1.86 14.88
CA ALA A 98 21.84 -2.72 13.73
C ALA A 98 20.82 -2.11 12.78
N ASN A 99 21.25 -1.87 11.52
CA ASN A 99 20.43 -1.25 10.48
C ASN A 99 20.11 -2.24 9.37
N GLY A 100 18.85 -2.32 8.98
CA GLY A 100 18.36 -3.21 7.93
C GLY A 100 17.85 -2.46 6.69
N GLY A 101 17.60 -3.23 5.62
CA GLY A 101 17.03 -2.70 4.39
C GLY A 101 17.96 -1.77 3.64
N ASP A 102 17.47 -0.59 3.28
CA ASP A 102 18.14 0.44 2.49
C ASP A 102 18.95 1.46 3.31
N ARG A 103 19.23 1.16 4.59
CA ARG A 103 20.04 2.00 5.48
C ARG A 103 21.52 1.79 5.22
N THR A 104 22.26 2.92 5.12
CA THR A 104 23.71 2.98 4.95
C THR A 104 24.30 4.05 5.84
N SER A 105 25.63 4.09 5.99
CA SER A 105 26.34 5.14 6.73
C SER A 105 26.00 6.56 6.26
N ASP A 106 25.63 6.72 4.99
CA ASP A 106 25.40 8.04 4.38
C ASP A 106 23.96 8.55 4.58
N ASN A 107 23.04 7.69 5.04
CA ASN A 107 21.62 8.04 5.12
C ASN A 107 20.98 7.87 6.50
N ILE A 108 21.79 7.65 7.55
CA ILE A 108 21.32 7.64 8.95
C ILE A 108 21.96 8.79 9.74
N PRO A 109 21.15 9.64 10.39
CA PRO A 109 21.66 10.76 11.19
C PRO A 109 22.40 10.31 12.45
N GLU A 110 22.12 9.12 12.95
CA GLU A 110 22.71 8.52 14.15
C GLU A 110 24.24 8.32 14.04
N MET A 111 24.80 8.33 12.82
CA MET A 111 26.26 8.27 12.59
C MET A 111 27.03 9.41 13.27
N GLY A 112 26.36 10.54 13.55
CA GLY A 112 26.95 11.65 14.30
C GLY A 112 26.93 11.50 15.82
N TYR A 113 26.42 10.38 16.35
CA TYR A 113 26.40 10.13 17.79
C TYR A 113 27.78 9.72 18.28
N GLU A 114 28.32 10.47 19.24
CA GLU A 114 29.66 10.24 19.79
C GLU A 114 29.59 9.31 21.02
N ASP A 115 30.06 8.07 20.84
CA ASP A 115 30.16 7.06 21.91
C ASP A 115 31.28 6.09 21.50
N ASP A 116 32.35 6.01 22.30
CA ASP A 116 33.56 5.18 22.02
C ASP A 116 33.24 3.66 22.06
N ASN A 117 32.10 3.26 22.60
CA ASN A 117 31.68 1.86 22.74
C ASN A 117 30.38 1.56 21.97
N LEU A 118 30.19 2.25 20.86
CA LEU A 118 29.07 2.10 19.91
C LEU A 118 29.57 1.70 18.53
N GLU A 119 28.95 0.68 17.94
CA GLU A 119 29.19 0.22 16.58
C GLU A 119 27.90 0.33 15.74
N PHE A 120 28.05 0.63 14.44
CA PHE A 120 26.95 0.60 13.47
C PHE A 120 27.11 -0.57 12.51
N MET A 121 26.09 -1.42 12.41
CA MET A 121 26.02 -2.53 11.44
C MET A 121 24.93 -2.28 10.43
N PHE A 122 25.20 -2.61 9.17
CA PHE A 122 24.27 -2.42 8.05
C PHE A 122 23.94 -3.73 7.34
N GLY A 123 22.85 -3.74 6.55
CA GLY A 123 22.41 -4.93 5.81
C GLY A 123 21.86 -6.05 6.68
N VAL A 124 21.52 -5.77 7.93
CA VAL A 124 21.00 -6.76 8.87
C VAL A 124 19.62 -7.24 8.43
N GLY A 125 19.47 -8.55 8.24
CA GLY A 125 18.22 -9.16 7.74
C GLY A 125 18.11 -9.26 6.22
N GLY A 126 19.14 -8.81 5.49
CA GLY A 126 19.26 -8.84 4.03
C GLY A 126 18.87 -7.53 3.36
N GLU A 127 19.38 -7.33 2.14
CA GLU A 127 19.16 -6.10 1.35
C GLU A 127 17.82 -6.14 0.58
N ASP A 128 17.28 -7.33 0.34
CA ASP A 128 16.01 -7.51 -0.37
C ASP A 128 14.82 -7.06 0.48
N LYS A 129 14.19 -5.98 0.08
CA LYS A 129 12.94 -5.50 0.66
C LYS A 129 11.77 -6.42 0.28
N LYS A 130 11.67 -7.57 0.96
CA LYS A 130 10.64 -8.59 0.70
C LYS A 130 9.21 -8.10 0.93
N ASN A 131 9.03 -7.07 1.77
CA ASN A 131 7.72 -6.53 2.11
C ASN A 131 7.81 -5.10 2.63
N SER A 132 6.66 -4.41 2.69
CA SER A 132 6.57 -3.05 3.21
C SER A 132 5.21 -2.84 3.86
N SER A 133 5.20 -2.27 5.06
CA SER A 133 3.96 -1.85 5.73
C SER A 133 3.08 -0.99 4.84
N SER A 134 3.68 -0.08 4.05
CA SER A 134 2.93 0.79 3.14
C SER A 134 2.27 0.00 2.01
N TRP A 135 2.94 -1.02 1.45
CA TRP A 135 2.35 -1.88 0.41
C TRP A 135 1.21 -2.72 0.95
N ILE A 136 1.39 -3.31 2.15
CA ILE A 136 0.34 -4.11 2.81
C ILE A 136 -0.88 -3.24 3.09
N LEU A 137 -0.70 -2.04 3.63
CA LEU A 137 -1.79 -1.12 3.92
C LEU A 137 -2.49 -0.64 2.65
N GLN A 138 -1.74 -0.36 1.57
CA GLN A 138 -2.33 0.02 0.30
C GLN A 138 -3.17 -1.10 -0.30
N GLU A 139 -2.65 -2.34 -0.30
CA GLU A 139 -3.38 -3.49 -0.81
C GLU A 139 -4.61 -3.82 0.04
N TRP A 140 -4.53 -3.64 1.36
CA TRP A 140 -5.67 -3.80 2.25
C TRP A 140 -6.74 -2.72 2.05
N LYS A 141 -6.31 -1.47 1.85
CA LYS A 141 -7.20 -0.32 1.67
C LYS A 141 -7.94 -0.35 0.32
N ASP A 142 -7.18 -0.65 -0.75
CA ASP A 142 -7.67 -0.63 -2.12
C ASP A 142 -7.34 -1.96 -2.81
N PRO A 143 -7.97 -3.07 -2.40
CA PRO A 143 -7.65 -4.39 -2.92
C PRO A 143 -7.95 -4.49 -4.42
N LYS A 144 -7.08 -5.18 -5.15
CA LYS A 144 -7.35 -5.56 -6.53
C LYS A 144 -8.38 -6.67 -6.56
N ILE A 145 -9.43 -6.46 -7.34
CA ILE A 145 -10.44 -7.48 -7.61
C ILE A 145 -10.18 -8.02 -9.01
N GLU A 146 -9.51 -9.18 -9.06
CA GLU A 146 -9.08 -9.82 -10.31
C GLU A 146 -10.26 -10.31 -11.15
N ARG A 147 -10.15 -10.17 -12.47
CA ARG A 147 -11.11 -10.61 -13.50
C ARG A 147 -10.35 -11.18 -14.70
N GLN A 148 -11.03 -11.89 -15.58
CA GLN A 148 -10.42 -12.44 -16.81
C GLN A 148 -9.88 -11.37 -17.76
N TRP A 149 -10.38 -10.15 -17.64
CA TRP A 149 -9.99 -9.01 -18.47
C TRP A 149 -8.91 -8.12 -17.83
N GLY A 150 -8.53 -8.36 -16.59
CA GLY A 150 -7.60 -7.57 -15.80
C GLY A 150 -8.07 -7.46 -14.35
N TYR A 151 -8.16 -6.25 -13.82
CA TYR A 151 -8.67 -6.05 -12.47
C TYR A 151 -9.35 -4.69 -12.31
N TYR A 152 -10.05 -4.53 -11.20
CA TYR A 152 -10.50 -3.22 -10.76
C TYR A 152 -10.24 -3.02 -9.26
N ARG A 153 -10.27 -1.76 -8.84
CA ARG A 153 -10.24 -1.33 -7.44
C ARG A 153 -11.42 -0.41 -7.18
N VAL A 154 -12.01 -0.49 -5.99
CA VAL A 154 -13.00 0.48 -5.53
C VAL A 154 -12.26 1.57 -4.77
N LEU A 155 -12.26 2.78 -5.30
CA LEU A 155 -11.57 3.94 -4.72
C LEU A 155 -12.45 4.72 -3.74
N TYR A 156 -13.76 4.70 -3.98
CA TYR A 156 -14.77 5.35 -3.14
C TYR A 156 -16.13 4.71 -3.34
N GLU A 157 -16.89 4.56 -2.27
CA GLU A 157 -18.24 3.96 -2.31
C GLU A 157 -19.18 4.57 -1.30
N THR A 158 -20.38 4.91 -1.78
CA THR A 158 -21.57 5.29 -1.01
C THR A 158 -22.78 4.62 -1.64
N PRO A 159 -23.98 4.68 -1.04
CA PRO A 159 -25.18 4.09 -1.64
C PRO A 159 -25.49 4.58 -3.06
N ASN A 160 -25.14 5.82 -3.40
CA ASN A 160 -25.51 6.49 -4.65
C ASN A 160 -24.34 6.79 -5.59
N VAL A 161 -23.11 6.61 -5.12
CA VAL A 161 -21.88 6.87 -5.92
C VAL A 161 -20.86 5.79 -5.64
N LYS A 162 -20.26 5.25 -6.70
CA LYS A 162 -19.10 4.35 -6.63
C LYS A 162 -18.06 4.79 -7.64
N VAL A 163 -16.80 4.92 -7.19
CA VAL A 163 -15.66 5.24 -8.05
C VAL A 163 -14.75 4.02 -8.12
N LYS A 164 -14.45 3.58 -9.32
CA LYS A 164 -13.55 2.44 -9.59
C LYS A 164 -12.38 2.85 -10.49
N GLU A 165 -11.22 2.25 -10.28
CA GLU A 165 -10.18 2.14 -11.28
C GLU A 165 -10.32 0.78 -11.98
N LEU A 166 -10.46 0.78 -13.29
CA LEU A 166 -10.48 -0.43 -14.12
C LEU A 166 -9.16 -0.51 -14.88
N VAL A 167 -8.49 -1.66 -14.85
CA VAL A 167 -7.28 -1.91 -15.63
C VAL A 167 -7.54 -3.07 -16.57
N VAL A 168 -7.66 -2.77 -17.87
CA VAL A 168 -7.97 -3.77 -18.91
C VAL A 168 -6.70 -4.16 -19.65
N GLN A 169 -6.35 -5.44 -19.61
CA GLN A 169 -5.16 -5.99 -20.22
C GLN A 169 -5.24 -5.97 -21.76
N PRO A 170 -4.10 -6.00 -22.46
CA PRO A 170 -4.06 -6.10 -23.92
C PRO A 170 -4.93 -7.24 -24.49
N GLY A 171 -5.73 -6.94 -25.49
CA GLY A 171 -6.62 -7.90 -26.14
C GLY A 171 -7.78 -8.41 -25.29
N LYS A 172 -8.07 -7.76 -24.15
CA LYS A 172 -9.15 -8.17 -23.24
C LYS A 172 -10.33 -7.19 -23.26
N SER A 173 -11.50 -7.69 -22.88
CA SER A 173 -12.75 -6.91 -22.83
C SER A 173 -13.60 -7.28 -21.63
N LEU A 174 -14.36 -6.31 -21.15
CA LEU A 174 -15.48 -6.56 -20.25
C LEU A 174 -16.63 -7.22 -21.05
N SER A 175 -17.63 -7.75 -20.35
CA SER A 175 -18.86 -8.22 -21.00
C SER A 175 -19.65 -7.06 -21.62
N MET A 176 -20.44 -7.35 -22.66
CA MET A 176 -21.50 -6.44 -23.10
C MET A 176 -22.52 -6.36 -21.97
N GLN A 177 -22.78 -5.17 -21.42
CA GLN A 177 -23.58 -4.97 -20.22
C GLN A 177 -24.41 -3.71 -20.25
N ARG A 178 -25.44 -3.64 -19.42
CA ARG A 178 -26.22 -2.42 -19.15
C ARG A 178 -26.64 -2.36 -17.68
N HIS A 179 -27.02 -1.18 -17.22
CA HIS A 179 -27.46 -0.90 -15.86
C HIS A 179 -28.80 -0.18 -15.88
N LYS A 180 -29.68 -0.54 -14.96
CA LYS A 180 -31.04 0.02 -14.92
C LYS A 180 -31.11 1.32 -14.13
N TYR A 181 -30.30 1.45 -13.06
CA TYR A 181 -30.48 2.51 -12.07
C TYR A 181 -29.32 3.49 -11.99
N ARG A 182 -28.16 3.18 -12.61
CA ARG A 182 -26.99 4.02 -12.55
C ARG A 182 -26.53 4.53 -13.92
N ASN A 183 -25.92 5.69 -13.90
CA ASN A 183 -25.10 6.22 -14.97
C ASN A 183 -23.64 5.79 -14.73
N GLU A 184 -22.83 5.80 -15.77
CA GLU A 184 -21.40 5.67 -15.65
C GLU A 184 -20.74 6.82 -16.42
N HIS A 185 -19.74 7.44 -15.76
CA HIS A 185 -18.83 8.39 -16.38
C HIS A 185 -17.44 7.77 -16.39
N TRP A 186 -16.90 7.57 -17.58
CA TRP A 186 -15.58 6.98 -17.80
C TRP A 186 -14.57 8.05 -18.19
N HIS A 187 -13.40 8.00 -17.59
CA HIS A 187 -12.24 8.83 -17.93
C HIS A 187 -11.04 7.93 -18.19
N VAL A 188 -10.41 8.05 -19.37
CA VAL A 188 -9.19 7.33 -19.70
C VAL A 188 -8.01 8.01 -19.04
N SER A 189 -7.45 7.37 -18.00
CA SER A 189 -6.31 7.88 -17.23
C SER A 189 -4.96 7.36 -17.74
N GLU A 190 -4.96 6.24 -18.54
CA GLU A 190 -3.75 5.69 -19.15
C GLU A 190 -4.11 4.83 -20.37
N GLY A 191 -3.30 4.93 -21.43
CA GLY A 191 -3.47 4.13 -22.63
C GLY A 191 -4.62 4.58 -23.53
N THR A 192 -5.21 3.62 -24.24
CA THR A 192 -6.33 3.83 -25.17
C THR A 192 -7.36 2.72 -24.96
N ALA A 193 -8.62 3.08 -24.90
CA ALA A 193 -9.74 2.16 -24.77
C ALA A 193 -10.64 2.22 -26.01
N SER A 194 -11.28 1.10 -26.34
CA SER A 194 -12.36 1.05 -27.33
C SER A 194 -13.67 0.73 -26.62
N VAL A 195 -14.75 1.40 -27.01
CA VAL A 195 -16.06 1.22 -26.43
C VAL A 195 -17.08 0.91 -27.53
N ILE A 196 -17.80 -0.19 -27.36
CA ILE A 196 -18.95 -0.49 -28.20
C ILE A 196 -20.19 -0.06 -27.44
N ILE A 197 -21.05 0.71 -28.12
CA ILE A 197 -22.36 1.14 -27.62
C ILE A 197 -23.43 0.63 -28.57
N LYS A 198 -24.49 0.05 -28.03
CA LYS A 198 -25.68 -0.27 -28.78
C LYS A 198 -26.58 0.96 -28.85
N LEU A 199 -26.83 1.44 -30.05
CA LEU A 199 -27.72 2.57 -30.27
C LEU A 199 -29.18 2.14 -30.15
N PRO A 200 -30.07 3.03 -29.69
CA PRO A 200 -31.51 2.77 -29.76
C PRO A 200 -31.93 2.71 -31.23
N VAL A 201 -32.62 1.65 -31.58
CA VAL A 201 -33.19 1.43 -32.92
C VAL A 201 -34.71 1.22 -32.80
N ASN A 202 -35.44 1.40 -33.89
CA ASN A 202 -36.84 1.09 -33.94
C ASN A 202 -37.05 -0.42 -33.70
N PRO A 203 -38.20 -0.84 -33.16
CA PRO A 203 -38.48 -2.25 -32.83
C PRO A 203 -38.31 -3.25 -33.97
N ASN A 204 -38.32 -2.78 -35.21
CA ASN A 204 -38.23 -3.60 -36.44
C ASN A 204 -36.87 -3.49 -37.15
N GLU A 205 -35.86 -2.87 -36.54
CA GLU A 205 -34.51 -2.73 -37.07
C GLU A 205 -33.53 -3.57 -36.27
N ASP A 206 -32.47 -4.06 -36.93
CA ASP A 206 -31.35 -4.75 -36.29
C ASP A 206 -30.61 -3.81 -35.36
N ASP A 207 -30.05 -4.38 -34.28
CA ASP A 207 -29.22 -3.67 -33.32
C ASP A 207 -28.04 -2.95 -34.01
N LYS A 208 -28.04 -1.64 -34.01
CA LYS A 208 -26.91 -0.85 -34.52
C LYS A 208 -25.86 -0.67 -33.41
N LEU A 209 -24.66 -1.15 -33.69
CA LEU A 209 -23.52 -0.98 -32.80
C LEU A 209 -22.65 0.18 -33.29
N GLU A 210 -22.26 1.04 -32.38
CA GLU A 210 -21.30 2.11 -32.61
C GLU A 210 -20.02 1.82 -31.81
N LYS A 211 -18.87 1.89 -32.48
CA LYS A 211 -17.56 1.74 -31.88
C LYS A 211 -16.92 3.11 -31.75
N ASN A 212 -16.53 3.45 -30.52
CA ASN A 212 -15.82 4.68 -30.18
C ASN A 212 -14.43 4.35 -29.66
N GLN A 213 -13.44 5.13 -30.06
CA GLN A 213 -12.09 5.05 -29.51
C GLN A 213 -11.85 6.21 -28.54
N LEU A 214 -11.41 5.90 -27.35
CA LEU A 214 -11.10 6.85 -26.29
C LEU A 214 -9.60 6.87 -26.03
N PHE A 215 -8.98 8.02 -26.22
CA PHE A 215 -7.57 8.26 -25.94
C PHE A 215 -7.38 8.81 -24.54
N LEU A 216 -6.15 8.94 -24.10
CA LEU A 216 -5.78 9.58 -22.83
C LEU A 216 -6.55 10.89 -22.64
N ASN A 217 -7.13 11.09 -21.45
CA ASN A 217 -7.95 12.22 -21.06
C ASN A 217 -9.32 12.32 -21.75
N HIS A 218 -9.69 11.40 -22.65
CA HIS A 218 -11.06 11.37 -23.16
C HIS A 218 -12.02 10.84 -22.10
N THR A 219 -13.26 11.29 -22.19
CA THR A 219 -14.35 10.88 -21.32
C THR A 219 -15.54 10.36 -22.11
N MET A 220 -16.36 9.51 -21.48
CA MET A 220 -17.61 9.03 -22.04
C MET A 220 -18.66 8.90 -20.95
N ASN A 221 -19.90 9.34 -21.24
CA ASN A 221 -21.05 9.15 -20.37
C ASN A 221 -21.91 8.01 -20.91
N ILE A 222 -22.29 7.10 -20.03
CA ILE A 222 -23.15 5.96 -20.33
C ILE A 222 -24.42 6.08 -19.48
N PRO A 223 -25.57 6.43 -20.06
CA PRO A 223 -26.81 6.56 -19.32
C PRO A 223 -27.40 5.19 -18.97
N PRO A 224 -28.33 5.13 -17.99
CA PRO A 224 -29.04 3.91 -17.64
C PRO A 224 -29.71 3.27 -18.86
N GLY A 225 -29.74 1.94 -18.88
CA GLY A 225 -30.34 1.14 -19.96
C GLY A 225 -29.48 1.01 -21.21
N ARG A 226 -28.38 1.73 -21.33
CA ARG A 226 -27.51 1.70 -22.51
C ARG A 226 -26.61 0.46 -22.48
N TRP A 227 -26.72 -0.41 -23.49
CA TRP A 227 -25.79 -1.51 -23.68
C TRP A 227 -24.43 -0.98 -24.11
N HIS A 228 -23.38 -1.41 -23.43
CA HIS A 228 -22.01 -0.99 -23.67
C HIS A 228 -21.01 -2.09 -23.33
N GLN A 229 -19.84 -2.00 -23.97
CA GLN A 229 -18.72 -2.91 -23.73
C GLN A 229 -17.41 -2.14 -23.84
N LEU A 230 -16.58 -2.24 -22.81
CA LEU A 230 -15.20 -1.73 -22.84
C LEU A 230 -14.25 -2.84 -23.29
N PHE A 231 -13.31 -2.51 -24.17
CA PHE A 231 -12.25 -3.43 -24.55
C PHE A 231 -10.95 -2.70 -24.92
N ASN A 232 -9.84 -3.42 -24.83
CA ASN A 232 -8.52 -2.91 -25.10
C ASN A 232 -7.93 -3.65 -26.31
N GLU A 233 -7.84 -2.98 -27.46
CA GLU A 233 -7.25 -3.51 -28.70
C GLU A 233 -5.75 -3.25 -28.82
N THR A 234 -5.15 -2.58 -27.84
CA THR A 234 -3.74 -2.18 -27.88
C THR A 234 -2.82 -3.24 -27.27
N ASN A 235 -1.51 -2.99 -27.37
CA ASN A 235 -0.48 -3.87 -26.81
C ASN A 235 -0.08 -3.49 -25.38
N THR A 236 -0.66 -2.43 -24.83
CA THR A 236 -0.43 -1.96 -23.46
C THR A 236 -1.72 -1.96 -22.65
N PRO A 237 -1.68 -2.13 -21.34
CA PRO A 237 -2.87 -2.00 -20.49
C PRO A 237 -3.50 -0.62 -20.66
N CYS A 238 -4.83 -0.53 -20.57
CA CYS A 238 -5.51 0.75 -20.43
C CYS A 238 -6.16 0.87 -19.04
N LYS A 239 -6.17 2.09 -18.51
CA LYS A 239 -6.80 2.42 -17.23
C LYS A 239 -7.95 3.40 -17.43
N ILE A 240 -9.05 3.07 -16.79
CA ILE A 240 -10.27 3.88 -16.77
C ILE A 240 -10.60 4.23 -15.32
N VAL A 241 -10.82 5.49 -15.05
CA VAL A 241 -11.54 5.92 -13.84
C VAL A 241 -13.03 5.94 -14.18
N GLU A 242 -13.76 5.06 -13.52
CA GLU A 242 -15.22 4.91 -13.69
C GLU A 242 -15.93 5.53 -12.48
N ILE A 243 -16.81 6.48 -12.74
CA ILE A 243 -17.71 7.05 -11.72
C ILE A 243 -19.12 6.54 -12.01
N GLN A 244 -19.62 5.66 -11.16
CA GLN A 244 -21.00 5.19 -11.17
C GLN A 244 -21.82 6.10 -10.25
N TYR A 245 -22.96 6.59 -10.71
CA TYR A 245 -23.84 7.45 -9.92
C TYR A 245 -25.31 7.28 -10.33
N GLY A 246 -26.21 7.40 -9.37
CA GLY A 246 -27.64 7.22 -9.64
C GLY A 246 -28.47 6.97 -8.39
N VAL A 247 -29.67 6.44 -8.60
CA VAL A 247 -30.57 6.11 -7.49
C VAL A 247 -30.01 4.96 -6.64
N LYS A 248 -29.30 4.03 -7.29
CA LYS A 248 -28.60 2.89 -6.66
C LYS A 248 -27.35 2.55 -7.44
N CYS A 249 -26.25 2.29 -6.74
CA CYS A 249 -24.99 1.78 -7.30
C CYS A 249 -24.67 0.40 -6.71
N ILE A 250 -25.51 -0.60 -7.01
CA ILE A 250 -25.38 -1.99 -6.54
C ILE A 250 -24.91 -2.92 -7.67
N GLU A 251 -24.23 -3.99 -7.33
CA GLU A 251 -23.68 -4.93 -8.33
C GLU A 251 -24.80 -5.73 -9.05
N GLU A 252 -25.92 -5.98 -8.37
CA GLU A 252 -27.08 -6.70 -8.92
C GLU A 252 -27.82 -5.90 -10.02
N ASP A 253 -27.48 -4.61 -10.20
CA ASP A 253 -28.04 -3.76 -11.27
C ASP A 253 -27.47 -4.07 -12.66
N ILE A 254 -26.60 -5.07 -12.78
CA ILE A 254 -25.93 -5.40 -14.03
C ILE A 254 -26.66 -6.51 -14.80
N GLU A 255 -27.00 -6.23 -16.05
CA GLU A 255 -27.47 -7.21 -17.03
C GLU A 255 -26.35 -7.44 -18.07
N ARG A 256 -26.04 -8.71 -18.38
CA ARG A 256 -24.96 -9.12 -19.30
C ARG A 256 -25.51 -9.94 -20.46
N LYS A 257 -24.85 -9.80 -21.64
CA LYS A 257 -25.06 -10.63 -22.83
C LYS A 257 -23.84 -11.51 -23.09
#